data_20656f5e9174bef990041035a35b331d
#
_entry.id   20656f5e9174bef990041035a35b331d
#
_cell.length_a   1.000
_cell.length_b   1.000
_cell.length_c   1.000
_cell.angle_alpha   90.00
_cell.angle_beta   90.00
_cell.angle_gamma   90.00
#
_symmetry.space_group_name_H-M   'P 1'
#
loop_
_entity.id
_entity.type
_entity.pdbx_description
1 polymer ?
#
loop_
_entity_poly.entity_id
_entity_poly.type
_entity_poly.pdbx_seq_one_letter_code
_entity_poly.pdbx_strand_id
1 'polypeptide(L)'
;MMNIRELLQTRPLLFDGAMGTYYKAAPGVECEQANLTDPAGVLAVHREYLAAGADAVKTNTFSLPRLAAAHTPGWEQLAQAGWQLAVQAAGETGAAVFADLGPAPDTEAVPAGQVYTAVAKQFAALGARNFLFETLSSDAGLLDAVGAIKAEVPDAFVLVSFAVLPDGYTREGMYCKDLARRMQESGIVDAVGLNCVSAPGAMRTLAKQLGGTLPLSVMPNAGYPVVTRTQVKYQGRPEYFAKELGRLAAEGTVQILGGCCGTTPAHIAALRAELDSLPVVEKKAPAEEFSTVKEQTVENEDAFLRKLNAGEKVIAIELDSPRNADLTGYLEGAKKLQAAGADLLTIADCPIAQARMDSSLVACRVHRELGLCTLPHMTCRDRNLNATKALLLGLYAEGVREVLAITGDPIPTAERDEVKNVYQFTSRKLALYIVSLAGEGREMPGPMTVFGALNLNARNFDVELRRAKEKLENGMSGFLTQPVLSAQAVENLKKSRETLGADAKILAGIMPVVSQRNAIFMENEINGIHVEDWIIEKFAGLDRAQGEELGLAISLEMAKAALPYADGLYLMTPFNRVALMERLIGRLKQEVLGAY
;
A
#
# COMPACT_ATOMS: atom_id res chain seq x y z
N MET A 1 14.74 -37.24 6.36
CA MET A 1 13.72 -36.20 6.10
C MET A 1 13.45 -36.13 4.61
N MET A 2 12.19 -35.92 4.23
CA MET A 2 11.75 -35.78 2.84
C MET A 2 12.47 -34.61 2.15
N ASN A 3 13.03 -34.83 0.96
CA ASN A 3 13.60 -33.76 0.15
C ASN A 3 12.49 -33.13 -0.71
N ILE A 4 12.08 -31.91 -0.37
CA ILE A 4 10.98 -31.21 -1.04
C ILE A 4 11.28 -30.99 -2.52
N ARG A 5 12.52 -30.59 -2.88
CA ARG A 5 12.90 -30.34 -4.28
C ARG A 5 12.81 -31.61 -5.13
N GLU A 6 13.20 -32.75 -4.59
CA GLU A 6 13.05 -34.04 -5.28
C GLU A 6 11.58 -34.47 -5.40
N LEU A 7 10.80 -34.30 -4.33
CA LEU A 7 9.36 -34.61 -4.36
C LEU A 7 8.64 -33.82 -5.45
N LEU A 8 8.88 -32.52 -5.53
CA LEU A 8 8.28 -31.63 -6.52
C LEU A 8 8.65 -31.97 -7.98
N GLN A 9 9.66 -32.83 -8.21
CA GLN A 9 9.95 -33.35 -9.56
C GLN A 9 8.99 -34.47 -9.96
N THR A 10 8.38 -35.15 -9.00
CA THR A 10 7.62 -36.37 -9.22
C THR A 10 6.11 -36.18 -9.05
N ARG A 11 5.69 -35.38 -8.08
CA ARG A 11 4.29 -35.14 -7.77
C ARG A 11 4.10 -33.84 -6.95
N PRO A 12 2.86 -33.31 -6.88
CA PRO A 12 2.57 -32.20 -6.00
C PRO A 12 2.80 -32.51 -4.52
N LEU A 13 3.27 -31.52 -3.75
CA LEU A 13 3.37 -31.56 -2.30
C LEU A 13 2.00 -31.17 -1.70
N LEU A 14 1.49 -31.98 -0.80
CA LEU A 14 0.26 -31.69 -0.06
C LEU A 14 0.55 -31.29 1.37
N PHE A 15 0.27 -30.04 1.71
CA PHE A 15 0.29 -29.52 3.08
C PHE A 15 -0.94 -29.92 3.88
N ASP A 16 -0.84 -29.78 5.19
CA ASP A 16 -1.95 -29.80 6.13
C ASP A 16 -2.96 -28.66 5.86
N GLY A 17 -3.94 -28.56 6.74
CA GLY A 17 -4.95 -27.50 6.76
C GLY A 17 -4.76 -26.50 7.90
N ALA A 18 -5.89 -25.92 8.33
CA ALA A 18 -5.92 -24.95 9.41
C ALA A 18 -5.57 -25.55 10.76
N MET A 19 -4.65 -24.92 11.48
CA MET A 19 -4.43 -25.20 12.90
C MET A 19 -5.44 -24.39 13.76
N GLY A 20 -5.39 -23.06 13.73
CA GLY A 20 -6.14 -22.21 14.66
C GLY A 20 -7.66 -22.36 14.60
N THR A 21 -8.25 -22.47 13.41
CA THR A 21 -9.71 -22.66 13.27
C THR A 21 -10.17 -24.09 13.52
N TYR A 22 -9.29 -25.07 13.43
CA TYR A 22 -9.61 -26.46 13.69
C TYR A 22 -9.43 -26.84 15.17
N TYR A 23 -8.31 -26.46 15.79
CA TYR A 23 -8.03 -26.68 17.21
C TYR A 23 -9.02 -25.94 18.12
N LYS A 24 -9.53 -24.76 17.70
CA LYS A 24 -10.51 -23.96 18.44
C LYS A 24 -10.05 -23.57 19.86
N ALA A 25 -8.93 -22.87 19.95
CA ALA A 25 -8.47 -22.29 21.20
C ALA A 25 -9.59 -21.47 21.90
N ALA A 26 -9.47 -21.31 23.21
CA ALA A 26 -10.42 -20.51 23.98
C ALA A 26 -10.44 -19.05 23.47
N PRO A 27 -11.60 -18.35 23.53
CA PRO A 27 -11.69 -16.97 23.09
C PRO A 27 -10.65 -16.07 23.75
N GLY A 28 -9.89 -15.31 22.94
CA GLY A 28 -8.84 -14.40 23.42
C GLY A 28 -7.50 -15.06 23.73
N VAL A 29 -7.36 -16.37 23.53
CA VAL A 29 -6.10 -17.10 23.68
C VAL A 29 -5.50 -17.37 22.31
N GLU A 30 -4.23 -17.00 22.12
CA GLU A 30 -3.47 -17.33 20.91
C GLU A 30 -3.32 -18.87 20.81
N CYS A 31 -3.54 -19.41 19.61
CA CYS A 31 -3.47 -20.85 19.37
C CYS A 31 -2.10 -21.44 19.74
N GLU A 32 -1.04 -20.67 19.57
CA GLU A 32 0.35 -21.05 19.85
C GLU A 32 0.61 -21.33 21.34
N GLN A 33 -0.17 -20.72 22.23
CA GLN A 33 -0.05 -21.00 23.68
C GLN A 33 -0.40 -22.46 24.01
N ALA A 34 -1.24 -23.10 23.18
CA ALA A 34 -1.54 -24.52 23.32
C ALA A 34 -0.31 -25.42 23.16
N ASN A 35 0.75 -24.98 22.50
CA ASN A 35 2.01 -25.71 22.42
C ASN A 35 2.57 -26.05 23.82
N LEU A 36 2.31 -25.19 24.80
CA LEU A 36 2.74 -25.36 26.18
C LEU A 36 1.61 -25.82 27.11
N THR A 37 0.38 -25.36 26.89
CA THR A 37 -0.75 -25.60 27.81
C THR A 37 -1.56 -26.85 27.47
N ASP A 38 -1.58 -27.26 26.19
CA ASP A 38 -2.24 -28.47 25.70
C ASP A 38 -1.45 -29.12 24.55
N PRO A 39 -0.20 -29.55 24.79
CA PRO A 39 0.64 -30.16 23.76
C PRO A 39 0.03 -31.43 23.14
N ALA A 40 -0.76 -32.17 23.90
CA ALA A 40 -1.44 -33.38 23.42
C ALA A 40 -2.51 -33.04 22.35
N GLY A 41 -3.27 -31.97 22.55
CA GLY A 41 -4.27 -31.51 21.60
C GLY A 41 -3.62 -31.02 20.29
N VAL A 42 -2.54 -30.23 20.36
CA VAL A 42 -1.80 -29.77 19.17
C VAL A 42 -1.20 -30.97 18.42
N LEU A 43 -0.57 -31.90 19.14
CA LEU A 43 -0.02 -33.12 18.54
C LEU A 43 -1.10 -33.96 17.85
N ALA A 44 -2.28 -34.09 18.44
CA ALA A 44 -3.40 -34.80 17.86
C ALA A 44 -3.83 -34.17 16.50
N VAL A 45 -3.91 -32.84 16.41
CA VAL A 45 -4.23 -32.15 15.16
C VAL A 45 -3.21 -32.43 14.07
N HIS A 46 -1.91 -32.37 14.37
CA HIS A 46 -0.87 -32.73 13.38
C HIS A 46 -1.03 -34.18 12.89
N ARG A 47 -1.27 -35.12 13.80
CA ARG A 47 -1.48 -36.52 13.45
C ARG A 47 -2.71 -36.75 12.61
N GLU A 48 -3.80 -36.05 12.88
CA GLU A 48 -5.04 -36.13 12.08
C GLU A 48 -4.81 -35.67 10.64
N TYR A 49 -4.07 -34.59 10.42
CA TYR A 49 -3.72 -34.11 9.08
C TYR A 49 -2.77 -35.08 8.35
N LEU A 50 -1.79 -35.65 9.05
CA LEU A 50 -0.89 -36.67 8.49
C LEU A 50 -1.66 -37.93 8.12
N ALA A 51 -2.58 -38.40 8.98
CA ALA A 51 -3.46 -39.52 8.68
C ALA A 51 -4.41 -39.25 7.50
N ALA A 52 -4.77 -37.97 7.27
CA ALA A 52 -5.52 -37.54 6.10
C ALA A 52 -4.69 -37.48 4.80
N GLY A 53 -3.39 -37.79 4.85
CA GLY A 53 -2.50 -37.89 3.71
C GLY A 53 -1.70 -36.62 3.39
N ALA A 54 -1.53 -35.71 4.35
CA ALA A 54 -0.61 -34.59 4.20
C ALA A 54 0.85 -35.08 4.11
N ASP A 55 1.63 -34.52 3.18
CA ASP A 55 3.06 -34.77 3.00
C ASP A 55 3.92 -33.86 3.90
N ALA A 56 3.35 -32.72 4.29
CA ALA A 56 4.00 -31.72 5.11
C ALA A 56 3.04 -31.12 6.14
N VAL A 57 3.57 -30.75 7.30
CA VAL A 57 2.85 -30.00 8.35
C VAL A 57 3.53 -28.67 8.63
N LYS A 58 2.72 -27.65 8.91
CA LYS A 58 3.16 -26.36 9.42
C LYS A 58 3.25 -26.42 10.94
N THR A 59 4.26 -25.80 11.53
CA THR A 59 4.30 -25.65 12.99
C THR A 59 3.15 -24.76 13.47
N ASN A 60 2.69 -24.96 14.71
CA ASN A 60 1.70 -24.07 15.33
C ASN A 60 2.38 -22.80 15.85
N THR A 61 2.85 -21.91 14.94
CA THR A 61 3.72 -20.77 15.29
C THR A 61 3.46 -19.51 14.45
N PHE A 62 2.32 -19.44 13.79
CA PHE A 62 1.92 -18.34 12.91
C PHE A 62 2.06 -16.95 13.53
N SER A 63 1.69 -16.76 14.80
CA SER A 63 1.71 -15.43 15.44
C SER A 63 3.08 -15.05 16.03
N LEU A 64 4.09 -15.91 15.96
CA LEU A 64 5.40 -15.64 16.58
C LEU A 64 6.08 -14.35 16.12
N PRO A 65 6.06 -13.96 14.83
CA PRO A 65 6.65 -12.68 14.42
C PRO A 65 6.00 -11.50 15.14
N ARG A 66 4.67 -11.53 15.33
CA ARG A 66 3.95 -10.49 16.08
C ARG A 66 4.29 -10.50 17.57
N LEU A 67 4.41 -11.67 18.18
CA LEU A 67 4.79 -11.83 19.60
C LEU A 67 6.24 -11.38 19.84
N ALA A 68 7.16 -11.71 18.94
CA ALA A 68 8.56 -11.29 19.00
C ALA A 68 8.69 -9.77 18.85
N ALA A 69 7.96 -9.16 17.90
CA ALA A 69 7.92 -7.72 17.71
C ALA A 69 7.38 -6.96 18.93
N ALA A 70 6.43 -7.56 19.64
CA ALA A 70 5.87 -7.02 20.89
C ALA A 70 6.76 -7.31 22.12
N HIS A 71 7.94 -7.93 21.95
CA HIS A 71 8.81 -8.40 23.03
C HIS A 71 8.07 -9.26 24.07
N THR A 72 7.10 -10.06 23.62
CA THR A 72 6.32 -10.93 24.50
C THR A 72 7.23 -11.97 25.16
N PRO A 73 7.31 -12.04 26.51
CA PRO A 73 8.15 -13.02 27.18
C PRO A 73 7.77 -14.46 26.80
N GLY A 74 8.76 -15.30 26.52
CA GLY A 74 8.56 -16.71 26.24
C GLY A 74 8.16 -17.07 24.81
N TRP A 75 8.22 -16.16 23.86
CA TRP A 75 7.94 -16.48 22.46
C TRP A 75 8.91 -17.53 21.90
N GLU A 76 10.18 -17.56 22.34
CA GLU A 76 11.16 -18.58 21.97
C GLU A 76 10.76 -19.97 22.48
N GLN A 77 10.17 -20.05 23.67
CA GLN A 77 9.67 -21.31 24.23
C GLN A 77 8.45 -21.82 23.43
N LEU A 78 7.56 -20.91 22.96
CA LEU A 78 6.46 -21.27 22.08
C LEU A 78 6.98 -21.79 20.73
N ALA A 79 8.03 -21.17 20.17
CA ALA A 79 8.70 -21.63 18.95
C ALA A 79 9.26 -23.05 19.13
N GLN A 80 10.00 -23.27 20.20
CA GLN A 80 10.61 -24.57 20.52
C GLN A 80 9.55 -25.66 20.70
N ALA A 81 8.50 -25.39 21.47
CA ALA A 81 7.43 -26.36 21.73
C ALA A 81 6.66 -26.69 20.43
N GLY A 82 6.26 -25.69 19.66
CA GLY A 82 5.57 -25.89 18.38
C GLY A 82 6.41 -26.68 17.37
N TRP A 83 7.71 -26.39 17.28
CA TRP A 83 8.65 -27.16 16.46
C TRP A 83 8.74 -28.61 16.89
N GLN A 84 8.93 -28.87 18.18
CA GLN A 84 9.07 -30.23 18.72
C GLN A 84 7.81 -31.09 18.48
N LEU A 85 6.61 -30.53 18.69
CA LEU A 85 5.34 -31.22 18.43
C LEU A 85 5.17 -31.60 16.97
N ALA A 86 5.45 -30.68 16.04
CA ALA A 86 5.37 -30.95 14.61
C ALA A 86 6.41 -32.01 14.18
N VAL A 87 7.66 -31.92 14.66
CA VAL A 87 8.71 -32.90 14.39
C VAL A 87 8.35 -34.28 14.96
N GLN A 88 7.77 -34.33 16.15
CA GLN A 88 7.29 -35.59 16.75
C GLN A 88 6.22 -36.25 15.85
N ALA A 89 5.20 -35.50 15.44
CA ALA A 89 4.15 -36.05 14.56
C ALA A 89 4.72 -36.49 13.21
N ALA A 90 5.56 -35.68 12.59
CA ALA A 90 6.17 -35.96 11.30
C ALA A 90 7.14 -37.15 11.34
N GLY A 91 7.83 -37.37 12.46
CA GLY A 91 8.74 -38.49 12.65
C GLY A 91 8.04 -39.85 12.57
N GLU A 92 6.76 -39.91 12.85
CA GLU A 92 5.93 -41.13 12.77
C GLU A 92 5.61 -41.54 11.33
N THR A 93 5.61 -40.58 10.38
CA THR A 93 5.20 -40.80 8.98
C THR A 93 6.30 -40.50 7.96
N GLY A 94 7.38 -39.85 8.37
CA GLY A 94 8.42 -39.35 7.47
C GLY A 94 8.04 -38.04 6.71
N ALA A 95 6.97 -37.37 7.13
CA ALA A 95 6.53 -36.10 6.56
C ALA A 95 7.53 -34.96 6.75
N ALA A 96 7.41 -33.92 5.94
CA ALA A 96 8.19 -32.70 6.11
C ALA A 96 7.58 -31.78 7.18
N VAL A 97 8.44 -31.00 7.84
CA VAL A 97 8.01 -29.95 8.79
C VAL A 97 8.46 -28.61 8.25
N PHE A 98 7.55 -27.64 8.20
CA PHE A 98 7.83 -26.26 7.88
C PHE A 98 7.70 -25.39 9.11
N ALA A 99 8.75 -24.62 9.40
CA ALA A 99 8.68 -23.54 10.37
C ALA A 99 7.76 -22.46 9.80
N ASP A 100 6.63 -22.21 10.47
CA ASP A 100 5.57 -21.34 9.99
C ASP A 100 5.70 -19.95 10.61
N LEU A 101 5.80 -18.92 9.77
CA LEU A 101 5.95 -17.51 10.13
C LEU A 101 4.83 -16.69 9.46
N GLY A 102 3.90 -16.20 10.27
CA GLY A 102 2.88 -15.23 9.81
C GLY A 102 3.42 -13.81 9.70
N PRO A 103 2.54 -12.82 9.43
CA PRO A 103 2.94 -11.43 9.22
C PRO A 103 3.61 -10.80 10.45
N ALA A 104 4.75 -10.12 10.24
CA ALA A 104 5.35 -9.22 11.22
C ALA A 104 4.79 -7.80 11.06
N PRO A 105 4.65 -7.02 12.14
CA PRO A 105 4.45 -5.59 12.02
C PRO A 105 5.68 -4.94 11.39
N ASP A 106 5.46 -3.90 10.59
CA ASP A 106 6.54 -3.13 9.97
C ASP A 106 6.40 -1.66 10.38
N THR A 107 7.29 -1.20 11.26
CA THR A 107 7.34 0.17 11.76
C THR A 107 8.78 0.67 11.82
N GLU A 108 8.97 1.99 11.88
CA GLU A 108 10.31 2.57 12.05
C GLU A 108 11.03 2.05 13.31
N ALA A 109 10.28 1.81 14.40
CA ALA A 109 10.83 1.31 15.66
C ALA A 109 11.11 -0.20 15.63
N VAL A 110 10.34 -0.96 14.85
CA VAL A 110 10.42 -2.42 14.76
C VAL A 110 10.29 -2.83 13.29
N PRO A 111 11.38 -2.78 12.51
CA PRO A 111 11.38 -3.19 11.11
C PRO A 111 11.07 -4.69 10.95
N ALA A 112 10.16 -5.04 10.03
CA ALA A 112 9.73 -6.42 9.81
C ALA A 112 10.88 -7.38 9.51
N GLY A 113 11.90 -6.95 8.75
CA GLY A 113 13.07 -7.76 8.42
C GLY A 113 13.87 -8.20 9.64
N GLN A 114 13.99 -7.35 10.67
CA GLN A 114 14.67 -7.72 11.92
C GLN A 114 13.87 -8.77 12.68
N VAL A 115 12.55 -8.62 12.72
CA VAL A 115 11.64 -9.56 13.39
C VAL A 115 11.68 -10.93 12.71
N TYR A 116 11.49 -10.97 11.40
CA TYR A 116 11.55 -12.20 10.61
C TYR A 116 12.89 -12.90 10.78
N THR A 117 13.99 -12.14 10.71
CA THR A 117 15.34 -12.70 10.89
C THR A 117 15.51 -13.31 12.27
N ALA A 118 15.03 -12.66 13.33
CA ALA A 118 15.14 -13.19 14.70
C ALA A 118 14.36 -14.50 14.86
N VAL A 119 13.10 -14.55 14.39
CA VAL A 119 12.26 -15.75 14.49
C VAL A 119 12.81 -16.89 13.62
N ALA A 120 13.27 -16.59 12.41
CA ALA A 120 13.84 -17.58 11.50
C ALA A 120 15.13 -18.22 12.06
N LYS A 121 16.02 -17.41 12.65
CA LYS A 121 17.23 -17.92 13.32
C LYS A 121 16.91 -18.84 14.49
N GLN A 122 15.87 -18.54 15.27
CA GLN A 122 15.41 -19.43 16.34
C GLN A 122 15.04 -20.80 15.77
N PHE A 123 14.30 -20.87 14.67
CA PHE A 123 13.96 -22.13 14.02
C PHE A 123 15.17 -22.83 13.38
N ALA A 124 16.10 -22.10 12.76
CA ALA A 124 17.33 -22.64 12.22
C ALA A 124 18.16 -23.33 13.32
N ALA A 125 18.27 -22.69 14.51
CA ALA A 125 18.94 -23.28 15.69
C ALA A 125 18.24 -24.54 16.21
N LEU A 126 16.91 -24.64 16.04
CA LEU A 126 16.14 -25.86 16.36
C LEU A 126 16.26 -26.96 15.30
N GLY A 127 16.97 -26.71 14.20
CA GLY A 127 17.23 -27.67 13.13
C GLY A 127 16.26 -27.60 11.96
N ALA A 128 15.46 -26.53 11.84
CA ALA A 128 14.58 -26.34 10.69
C ALA A 128 15.39 -26.26 9.39
N ARG A 129 14.84 -26.89 8.34
CA ARG A 129 15.35 -26.88 6.97
C ARG A 129 14.31 -26.34 5.97
N ASN A 130 13.04 -26.32 6.36
CA ASN A 130 11.97 -25.77 5.53
C ASN A 130 11.28 -24.63 6.28
N PHE A 131 11.07 -23.52 5.60
CA PHE A 131 10.48 -22.31 6.14
C PHE A 131 9.30 -21.88 5.28
N LEU A 132 8.21 -21.50 5.93
CA LEU A 132 7.03 -20.94 5.29
C LEU A 132 6.76 -19.57 5.88
N PHE A 133 6.80 -18.54 5.04
CA PHE A 133 6.24 -17.24 5.34
C PHE A 133 4.85 -17.17 4.74
N GLU A 134 3.79 -17.12 5.56
CA GLU A 134 2.43 -17.19 5.04
C GLU A 134 1.56 -15.99 5.41
N THR A 135 0.49 -15.80 4.62
CA THR A 135 -0.55 -14.78 4.83
C THR A 135 0.01 -13.34 4.79
N LEU A 136 1.08 -13.14 4.03
CA LEU A 136 1.76 -11.85 3.95
C LEU A 136 0.94 -10.85 3.12
N SER A 137 0.94 -9.57 3.54
CA SER A 137 0.32 -8.47 2.79
C SER A 137 1.35 -7.62 2.03
N SER A 138 2.64 -7.77 2.35
CA SER A 138 3.78 -7.11 1.70
C SER A 138 5.02 -8.00 1.79
N ASP A 139 6.05 -7.61 1.06
CA ASP A 139 7.38 -8.22 1.10
C ASP A 139 8.40 -7.41 1.91
N ALA A 140 7.94 -6.46 2.73
CA ALA A 140 8.81 -5.60 3.53
C ALA A 140 9.74 -6.44 4.44
N GLY A 141 11.05 -6.26 4.26
CA GLY A 141 12.11 -6.93 5.03
C GLY A 141 12.17 -8.46 4.88
N LEU A 142 11.35 -9.04 3.98
CA LEU A 142 11.27 -10.48 3.81
C LEU A 142 12.55 -11.07 3.20
N LEU A 143 13.08 -10.43 2.16
CA LEU A 143 14.28 -10.93 1.47
C LEU A 143 15.53 -10.87 2.34
N ASP A 144 15.61 -9.91 3.27
CA ASP A 144 16.69 -9.84 4.27
C ASP A 144 16.66 -11.07 5.18
N ALA A 145 15.47 -11.46 5.66
CA ALA A 145 15.29 -12.64 6.47
C ALA A 145 15.59 -13.93 5.69
N VAL A 146 15.14 -14.05 4.44
CA VAL A 146 15.45 -15.20 3.58
C VAL A 146 16.94 -15.29 3.32
N GLY A 147 17.62 -14.16 3.05
CA GLY A 147 19.07 -14.10 2.92
C GLY A 147 19.79 -14.60 4.18
N ALA A 148 19.34 -14.20 5.38
CA ALA A 148 19.87 -14.67 6.65
C ALA A 148 19.65 -16.19 6.85
N ILE A 149 18.47 -16.72 6.48
CA ILE A 149 18.22 -18.17 6.50
C ILE A 149 19.21 -18.91 5.59
N LYS A 150 19.36 -18.45 4.35
CA LYS A 150 20.24 -19.10 3.36
C LYS A 150 21.72 -19.03 3.76
N ALA A 151 22.13 -17.99 4.48
CA ALA A 151 23.49 -17.87 5.00
C ALA A 151 23.76 -18.89 6.12
N GLU A 152 22.79 -19.17 6.97
CA GLU A 152 22.92 -20.11 8.10
C GLU A 152 22.61 -21.55 7.70
N VAL A 153 21.64 -21.74 6.80
CA VAL A 153 21.15 -23.03 6.30
C VAL A 153 21.10 -22.97 4.76
N PRO A 154 22.24 -23.16 4.06
CA PRO A 154 22.32 -22.95 2.60
C PRO A 154 21.37 -23.82 1.77
N ASP A 155 21.02 -25.01 2.25
CA ASP A 155 20.10 -25.96 1.62
C ASP A 155 18.63 -25.77 2.03
N ALA A 156 18.31 -24.77 2.85
CA ALA A 156 16.95 -24.50 3.29
C ALA A 156 15.99 -24.38 2.10
N PHE A 157 14.78 -24.90 2.25
CA PHE A 157 13.67 -24.65 1.35
C PHE A 157 12.79 -23.54 1.91
N VAL A 158 12.64 -22.45 1.18
CA VAL A 158 11.86 -21.27 1.59
C VAL A 158 10.67 -21.07 0.66
N LEU A 159 9.48 -21.20 1.22
CA LEU A 159 8.19 -20.89 0.58
C LEU A 159 7.65 -19.58 1.11
N VAL A 160 7.32 -18.66 0.21
CA VAL A 160 6.71 -17.36 0.53
C VAL A 160 5.29 -17.32 -0.02
N SER A 161 4.30 -17.02 0.82
CA SER A 161 2.89 -17.04 0.45
C SER A 161 2.16 -15.75 0.86
N PHE A 162 1.44 -15.18 -0.10
CA PHE A 162 0.75 -13.90 0.07
C PHE A 162 -0.77 -14.08 0.24
N ALA A 163 -1.36 -13.28 1.10
CA ALA A 163 -2.80 -13.19 1.28
C ALA A 163 -3.39 -12.13 0.34
N VAL A 164 -4.12 -12.57 -0.68
CA VAL A 164 -4.68 -11.69 -1.69
C VAL A 164 -6.21 -11.80 -1.76
N LEU A 165 -6.84 -10.65 -2.02
CA LEU A 165 -8.26 -10.55 -2.31
C LEU A 165 -8.57 -11.18 -3.69
N PRO A 166 -9.84 -11.46 -4.01
CA PRO A 166 -10.20 -12.06 -5.30
C PRO A 166 -9.80 -11.25 -6.54
N ASP A 167 -9.50 -9.97 -6.38
CA ASP A 167 -9.01 -9.09 -7.43
C ASP A 167 -7.46 -9.12 -7.60
N GLY A 168 -6.78 -9.93 -6.79
CA GLY A 168 -5.33 -10.11 -6.87
C GLY A 168 -4.49 -9.12 -6.05
N TYR A 169 -5.11 -8.23 -5.29
CA TYR A 169 -4.41 -7.28 -4.42
C TYR A 169 -4.37 -7.73 -2.97
N THR A 170 -3.29 -7.43 -2.28
CA THR A 170 -3.20 -7.60 -0.83
C THR A 170 -3.92 -6.47 -0.10
N ARG A 171 -4.11 -6.61 1.21
CA ARG A 171 -4.63 -5.52 2.07
C ARG A 171 -3.81 -4.23 2.01
N GLU A 172 -2.54 -4.33 1.67
CA GLU A 172 -1.62 -3.20 1.54
C GLU A 172 -1.56 -2.64 0.12
N GLY A 173 -2.42 -3.15 -0.78
CA GLY A 173 -2.54 -2.66 -2.13
C GLY A 173 -1.46 -3.15 -3.09
N MET A 174 -0.75 -4.22 -2.76
CA MET A 174 0.27 -4.81 -3.62
C MET A 174 -0.34 -5.87 -4.54
N TYR A 175 0.01 -5.84 -5.81
CA TYR A 175 -0.50 -6.80 -6.79
C TYR A 175 0.28 -8.12 -6.74
N CYS A 176 -0.43 -9.25 -6.73
CA CYS A 176 0.17 -10.56 -6.53
C CYS A 176 1.21 -10.95 -7.59
N LYS A 177 1.04 -10.52 -8.85
CA LYS A 177 2.04 -10.79 -9.90
C LYS A 177 3.36 -10.07 -9.64
N ASP A 178 3.31 -8.82 -9.14
CA ASP A 178 4.53 -8.07 -8.84
C ASP A 178 5.27 -8.68 -7.64
N LEU A 179 4.52 -9.14 -6.64
CA LEU A 179 5.08 -9.86 -5.50
C LEU A 179 5.75 -11.17 -5.95
N ALA A 180 5.06 -11.98 -6.76
CA ALA A 180 5.61 -13.23 -7.29
C ALA A 180 6.86 -12.99 -8.14
N ARG A 181 6.86 -11.97 -9.00
CA ARG A 181 8.01 -11.58 -9.82
C ARG A 181 9.20 -11.20 -8.96
N ARG A 182 9.02 -10.34 -7.94
CA ARG A 182 10.12 -9.96 -7.02
C ARG A 182 10.71 -11.15 -6.27
N MET A 183 9.86 -12.10 -5.85
CA MET A 183 10.34 -13.33 -5.21
C MET A 183 11.19 -14.16 -6.18
N GLN A 184 10.76 -14.29 -7.42
CA GLN A 184 11.51 -15.01 -8.45
C GLN A 184 12.83 -14.31 -8.80
N GLU A 185 12.82 -13.00 -9.02
CA GLU A 185 14.01 -12.19 -9.35
C GLU A 185 15.06 -12.19 -8.23
N SER A 186 14.65 -12.39 -6.99
CA SER A 186 15.56 -12.49 -5.85
C SER A 186 16.55 -13.66 -5.95
N GLY A 187 16.16 -14.75 -6.61
CA GLY A 187 16.97 -15.97 -6.76
C GLY A 187 17.22 -16.76 -5.46
N ILE A 188 16.66 -16.33 -4.32
CA ILE A 188 16.87 -16.96 -3.01
C ILE A 188 15.62 -17.62 -2.44
N VAL A 189 14.44 -17.40 -3.03
CA VAL A 189 13.17 -18.04 -2.69
C VAL A 189 12.99 -19.31 -3.52
N ASP A 190 12.54 -20.41 -2.91
CA ASP A 190 12.41 -21.70 -3.59
C ASP A 190 10.98 -21.93 -4.16
N ALA A 191 9.97 -21.31 -3.56
CA ALA A 191 8.59 -21.38 -4.04
C ALA A 191 7.82 -20.12 -3.62
N VAL A 192 6.82 -19.75 -4.44
CA VAL A 192 5.92 -18.62 -4.14
C VAL A 192 4.49 -19.10 -4.12
N GLY A 193 3.61 -18.45 -3.37
CA GLY A 193 2.23 -18.91 -3.28
C GLY A 193 1.21 -17.87 -2.86
N LEU A 194 -0.04 -18.33 -2.85
CA LEU A 194 -1.21 -17.60 -2.38
C LEU A 194 -1.89 -18.43 -1.30
N ASN A 195 -2.24 -17.80 -0.17
CA ASN A 195 -2.99 -18.49 0.87
C ASN A 195 -3.99 -17.58 1.59
N CYS A 196 -4.92 -18.19 2.31
CA CYS A 196 -5.93 -17.51 3.12
C CYS A 196 -6.82 -16.55 2.30
N VAL A 197 -7.60 -15.69 2.94
CA VAL A 197 -8.46 -14.60 2.43
C VAL A 197 -9.44 -15.04 1.35
N SER A 198 -9.00 -15.71 0.27
CA SER A 198 -9.83 -16.10 -0.86
C SER A 198 -10.26 -17.57 -0.80
N ALA A 199 -11.44 -17.87 -1.36
CA ALA A 199 -11.99 -19.20 -1.52
C ALA A 199 -11.34 -19.96 -2.71
N PRO A 200 -11.48 -21.31 -2.81
CA PRO A 200 -10.81 -22.12 -3.83
C PRO A 200 -11.01 -21.66 -5.27
N GLY A 201 -12.23 -21.30 -5.65
CA GLY A 201 -12.53 -20.85 -7.01
C GLY A 201 -11.85 -19.53 -7.40
N ALA A 202 -11.79 -18.56 -6.47
CA ALA A 202 -11.08 -17.31 -6.68
C ALA A 202 -9.57 -17.53 -6.78
N MET A 203 -9.00 -18.33 -5.87
CA MET A 203 -7.57 -18.65 -5.93
C MET A 203 -7.18 -19.43 -7.18
N ARG A 204 -8.05 -20.31 -7.69
CA ARG A 204 -7.83 -20.98 -8.97
C ARG A 204 -7.70 -19.96 -10.12
N THR A 205 -8.54 -18.94 -10.13
CA THR A 205 -8.47 -17.89 -11.15
C THR A 205 -7.17 -17.08 -11.03
N LEU A 206 -6.79 -16.70 -9.82
CA LEU A 206 -5.56 -15.97 -9.57
C LEU A 206 -4.29 -16.78 -9.90
N ALA A 207 -4.24 -18.04 -9.48
CA ALA A 207 -3.11 -18.93 -9.75
C ALA A 207 -2.80 -19.08 -11.25
N LYS A 208 -3.85 -19.13 -12.09
CA LYS A 208 -3.69 -19.18 -13.56
C LYS A 208 -3.10 -17.90 -14.16
N GLN A 209 -3.21 -16.78 -13.46
CA GLN A 209 -2.67 -15.50 -13.89
C GLN A 209 -1.23 -15.27 -13.41
N LEU A 210 -0.79 -16.03 -12.40
CA LEU A 210 0.59 -15.98 -11.94
C LEU A 210 1.48 -16.73 -12.92
N GLY A 211 2.41 -16.03 -13.52
CA GLY A 211 3.49 -16.61 -14.32
C GLY A 211 4.69 -16.95 -13.46
N GLY A 212 5.76 -17.43 -14.10
CA GLY A 212 7.05 -17.61 -13.47
C GLY A 212 7.57 -19.04 -13.49
N THR A 213 8.83 -19.20 -13.05
CA THR A 213 9.56 -20.49 -13.05
C THR A 213 9.59 -21.15 -11.68
N LEU A 214 9.29 -20.42 -10.59
CA LEU A 214 9.23 -21.00 -9.25
C LEU A 214 8.01 -21.92 -9.09
N PRO A 215 8.12 -23.01 -8.33
CA PRO A 215 6.97 -23.79 -7.90
C PRO A 215 5.90 -22.89 -7.28
N LEU A 216 4.65 -23.03 -7.70
CA LEU A 216 3.52 -22.26 -7.20
C LEU A 216 2.79 -23.03 -6.11
N SER A 217 2.50 -22.35 -4.99
CA SER A 217 1.70 -22.85 -3.88
C SER A 217 0.31 -22.22 -3.85
N VAL A 218 -0.73 -23.00 -3.58
CA VAL A 218 -2.10 -22.53 -3.35
C VAL A 218 -2.73 -23.22 -2.15
N MET A 219 -3.04 -22.43 -1.11
CA MET A 219 -3.63 -22.90 0.15
C MET A 219 -4.83 -22.02 0.54
N PRO A 220 -6.02 -22.20 -0.09
CA PRO A 220 -7.19 -21.37 0.16
C PRO A 220 -7.88 -21.68 1.49
N ASN A 221 -8.79 -20.79 1.88
CA ASN A 221 -9.79 -21.09 2.90
C ASN A 221 -10.77 -22.17 2.41
N ALA A 222 -11.42 -22.88 3.32
CA ALA A 222 -12.45 -23.87 2.96
C ALA A 222 -13.60 -23.26 2.12
N GLY A 223 -13.85 -21.98 2.32
CA GLY A 223 -14.86 -21.17 1.65
C GLY A 223 -14.85 -19.75 2.21
N TYR A 224 -15.85 -18.94 1.88
CA TYR A 224 -15.98 -17.61 2.49
C TYR A 224 -16.45 -17.70 3.94
N PRO A 225 -15.90 -16.84 4.84
CA PRO A 225 -16.32 -16.81 6.23
C PRO A 225 -17.73 -16.23 6.35
N VAL A 226 -18.57 -16.89 7.16
CA VAL A 226 -19.82 -16.31 7.67
C VAL A 226 -19.52 -15.73 9.04
N VAL A 227 -19.53 -14.41 9.12
CA VAL A 227 -19.25 -13.68 10.36
C VAL A 227 -20.57 -13.46 11.11
N THR A 228 -20.66 -14.02 12.31
CA THR A 228 -21.72 -13.72 13.27
C THR A 228 -21.15 -12.83 14.39
N ARG A 229 -22.02 -12.28 15.26
CA ARG A 229 -21.54 -11.43 16.37
C ARG A 229 -20.51 -12.08 17.28
N THR A 230 -20.46 -13.40 17.34
CA THR A 230 -19.62 -14.15 18.29
C THR A 230 -18.66 -15.15 17.64
N GLN A 231 -18.83 -15.47 16.34
CA GLN A 231 -18.05 -16.52 15.68
C GLN A 231 -17.85 -16.24 14.20
N VAL A 232 -16.68 -16.64 13.70
CA VAL A 232 -16.38 -16.78 12.27
C VAL A 232 -16.52 -18.26 11.92
N LYS A 233 -17.42 -18.61 11.00
CA LYS A 233 -17.62 -19.98 10.51
C LYS A 233 -17.29 -20.04 9.04
N TYR A 234 -16.58 -21.07 8.63
CA TYR A 234 -16.33 -21.36 7.22
C TYR A 234 -17.30 -22.45 6.76
N GLN A 235 -17.98 -22.21 5.62
CA GLN A 235 -18.89 -23.18 5.00
C GLN A 235 -18.25 -23.64 3.70
N GLY A 236 -17.46 -24.70 3.79
CA GLY A 236 -16.82 -25.34 2.61
C GLY A 236 -17.13 -26.82 2.58
N ARG A 237 -17.36 -27.39 1.39
CA ARG A 237 -17.51 -28.82 1.18
C ARG A 237 -16.16 -29.40 0.77
N PRO A 238 -15.65 -30.43 1.45
CA PRO A 238 -14.37 -31.07 1.11
C PRO A 238 -14.25 -31.47 -0.35
N GLU A 239 -15.33 -31.98 -0.96
CA GLU A 239 -15.34 -32.43 -2.35
C GLU A 239 -15.19 -31.26 -3.34
N TYR A 240 -15.84 -30.11 -3.06
CA TYR A 240 -15.68 -28.90 -3.88
C TYR A 240 -14.25 -28.36 -3.77
N PHE A 241 -13.73 -28.28 -2.55
CA PHE A 241 -12.36 -27.85 -2.27
C PHE A 241 -11.35 -28.70 -3.04
N ALA A 242 -11.46 -30.04 -2.91
CA ALA A 242 -10.59 -31.00 -3.58
C ALA A 242 -10.65 -30.86 -5.11
N LYS A 243 -11.86 -30.77 -5.67
CA LYS A 243 -12.07 -30.65 -7.11
C LYS A 243 -11.48 -29.37 -7.71
N GLU A 244 -11.63 -28.22 -7.03
CA GLU A 244 -11.06 -26.96 -7.52
C GLU A 244 -9.52 -26.97 -7.49
N LEU A 245 -8.92 -27.54 -6.45
CA LEU A 245 -7.46 -27.65 -6.33
C LEU A 245 -6.89 -28.77 -7.21
N GLY A 246 -7.59 -29.88 -7.34
CA GLY A 246 -7.21 -30.98 -8.24
C GLY A 246 -7.11 -30.54 -9.69
N ARG A 247 -8.00 -29.63 -10.14
CA ARG A 247 -7.91 -29.04 -11.49
C ARG A 247 -6.61 -28.25 -11.69
N LEU A 248 -6.16 -27.50 -10.69
CA LEU A 248 -4.88 -26.77 -10.78
C LEU A 248 -3.69 -27.72 -10.87
N ALA A 249 -3.72 -28.79 -10.08
CA ALA A 249 -2.70 -29.84 -10.15
C ALA A 249 -2.69 -30.54 -11.51
N ALA A 250 -3.87 -30.93 -12.03
CA ALA A 250 -4.02 -31.56 -13.32
C ALA A 250 -3.54 -30.68 -14.49
N GLU A 251 -3.70 -29.38 -14.40
CA GLU A 251 -3.21 -28.41 -15.39
C GLU A 251 -1.68 -28.19 -15.30
N GLY A 252 -1.01 -28.71 -14.25
CA GLY A 252 0.42 -28.49 -13.99
C GLY A 252 0.75 -27.06 -13.52
N THR A 253 -0.26 -26.25 -13.24
CA THR A 253 -0.08 -24.84 -12.83
C THR A 253 0.45 -24.71 -11.40
N VAL A 254 0.07 -25.61 -10.49
CA VAL A 254 0.38 -25.56 -9.07
C VAL A 254 1.04 -26.87 -8.64
N GLN A 255 2.15 -26.76 -7.92
CA GLN A 255 2.95 -27.88 -7.44
C GLN A 255 2.87 -28.09 -5.93
N ILE A 256 2.36 -27.10 -5.19
CA ILE A 256 2.22 -27.14 -3.73
C ILE A 256 0.78 -26.79 -3.39
N LEU A 257 0.10 -27.67 -2.69
CA LEU A 257 -1.32 -27.55 -2.37
C LEU A 257 -1.53 -27.77 -0.87
N GLY A 258 -2.60 -27.20 -0.32
CA GLY A 258 -2.96 -27.37 1.08
C GLY A 258 -4.19 -26.58 1.43
N GLY A 259 -4.43 -26.37 2.73
CA GLY A 259 -5.57 -25.61 3.21
C GLY A 259 -5.16 -24.52 4.19
N CYS A 260 -6.03 -23.48 4.28
CA CYS A 260 -5.94 -22.41 5.28
C CYS A 260 -7.24 -22.39 6.10
N CYS A 261 -7.69 -21.26 6.57
CA CYS A 261 -8.81 -21.12 7.50
C CYS A 261 -10.05 -21.92 7.11
N GLY A 262 -10.61 -22.61 8.11
CA GLY A 262 -11.82 -23.44 7.97
C GLY A 262 -11.62 -24.82 7.34
N THR A 263 -10.43 -25.14 6.83
CA THR A 263 -10.13 -26.51 6.36
C THR A 263 -9.93 -27.46 7.53
N THR A 264 -10.21 -28.74 7.31
CA THR A 264 -10.15 -29.82 8.29
C THR A 264 -9.45 -31.02 7.67
N PRO A 265 -9.09 -32.07 8.45
CA PRO A 265 -8.57 -33.31 7.87
C PRO A 265 -9.41 -33.90 6.75
N ALA A 266 -10.75 -33.75 6.81
CA ALA A 266 -11.63 -34.19 5.72
C ALA A 266 -11.36 -33.49 4.38
N HIS A 267 -11.01 -32.20 4.39
CA HIS A 267 -10.64 -31.45 3.18
C HIS A 267 -9.32 -31.96 2.59
N ILE A 268 -8.34 -32.25 3.45
CA ILE A 268 -7.04 -32.78 3.04
C ILE A 268 -7.17 -34.20 2.51
N ALA A 269 -7.95 -35.07 3.17
CA ALA A 269 -8.23 -36.42 2.70
C ALA A 269 -8.94 -36.43 1.33
N ALA A 270 -9.92 -35.56 1.14
CA ALA A 270 -10.59 -35.44 -0.15
C ALA A 270 -9.62 -34.95 -1.26
N LEU A 271 -8.76 -33.97 -0.94
CA LEU A 271 -7.76 -33.48 -1.88
C LEU A 271 -6.70 -34.54 -2.19
N ARG A 272 -6.25 -35.33 -1.18
CA ARG A 272 -5.33 -36.46 -1.40
C ARG A 272 -5.94 -37.47 -2.38
N ALA A 273 -7.20 -37.89 -2.18
CA ALA A 273 -7.90 -38.79 -3.04
C ALA A 273 -8.03 -38.26 -4.49
N GLU A 274 -8.32 -36.96 -4.63
CA GLU A 274 -8.36 -36.31 -5.96
C GLU A 274 -6.99 -36.33 -6.62
N LEU A 275 -5.91 -35.95 -5.91
CA LEU A 275 -4.55 -35.95 -6.46
C LEU A 275 -4.08 -37.34 -6.86
N ASP A 276 -4.43 -38.38 -6.09
CA ASP A 276 -4.06 -39.78 -6.39
C ASP A 276 -4.82 -40.33 -7.62
N SER A 277 -5.96 -39.74 -7.97
CA SER A 277 -6.74 -40.10 -9.16
C SER A 277 -6.22 -39.44 -10.43
N LEU A 278 -5.35 -38.41 -10.32
CA LEU A 278 -4.83 -37.70 -11.47
C LEU A 278 -3.79 -38.55 -12.22
N PRO A 279 -3.78 -38.52 -13.56
CA PRO A 279 -2.69 -39.13 -14.33
C PRO A 279 -1.38 -38.37 -14.01
N VAL A 280 -0.25 -39.07 -14.03
CA VAL A 280 1.07 -38.42 -13.91
C VAL A 280 1.21 -37.45 -15.08
N VAL A 281 1.16 -36.15 -14.78
CA VAL A 281 1.28 -35.09 -15.79
C VAL A 281 2.77 -34.81 -16.00
N GLU A 282 3.25 -34.98 -17.22
CA GLU A 282 4.54 -34.42 -17.62
C GLU A 282 4.50 -32.90 -17.38
N LYS A 283 5.54 -32.36 -16.69
CA LYS A 283 5.64 -30.93 -16.44
C LYS A 283 5.45 -30.15 -17.75
N LYS A 284 4.43 -29.32 -17.84
CA LYS A 284 4.44 -28.23 -18.80
C LYS A 284 5.67 -27.37 -18.57
N ALA A 285 6.38 -27.03 -19.63
CA ALA A 285 7.40 -26.00 -19.58
C ALA A 285 6.82 -24.76 -18.86
N PRO A 286 7.65 -24.04 -18.07
CA PRO A 286 7.19 -22.83 -17.40
C PRO A 286 6.40 -21.98 -18.40
N ALA A 287 5.24 -21.48 -17.97
CA ALA A 287 4.54 -20.47 -18.75
C ALA A 287 5.52 -19.33 -19.05
N GLU A 288 5.43 -18.79 -20.27
CA GLU A 288 6.32 -17.75 -20.79
C GLU A 288 6.78 -16.78 -19.71
N GLU A 289 8.07 -16.41 -19.76
CA GLU A 289 8.65 -15.33 -18.96
C GLU A 289 7.62 -14.20 -18.82
N PHE A 290 7.52 -13.61 -17.62
CA PHE A 290 6.73 -12.40 -17.43
C PHE A 290 6.99 -11.50 -18.63
N SER A 291 6.00 -11.36 -19.52
CA SER A 291 6.19 -10.61 -20.76
C SER A 291 6.75 -9.25 -20.36
N THR A 292 7.94 -8.94 -20.86
CA THR A 292 8.47 -7.58 -20.76
C THR A 292 7.39 -6.68 -21.33
N VAL A 293 6.81 -5.85 -20.49
CA VAL A 293 5.77 -4.91 -20.85
C VAL A 293 6.25 -4.17 -22.10
N LYS A 294 5.65 -4.45 -23.25
CA LYS A 294 5.71 -3.51 -24.35
C LYS A 294 4.97 -2.29 -23.83
N GLU A 295 5.74 -1.23 -23.55
CA GLU A 295 5.17 0.08 -23.31
C GLU A 295 4.20 0.37 -24.47
N GLN A 296 2.93 0.12 -24.25
CA GLN A 296 1.92 0.75 -25.07
C GLN A 296 2.00 2.22 -24.70
N THR A 297 2.53 3.01 -25.63
CA THR A 297 2.45 4.46 -25.60
C THR A 297 0.98 4.85 -25.74
N VAL A 298 0.20 4.67 -24.69
CA VAL A 298 -1.06 5.37 -24.54
C VAL A 298 -0.66 6.80 -24.23
N GLU A 299 -1.12 7.77 -25.02
CA GLU A 299 -0.98 9.20 -24.69
C GLU A 299 -1.69 9.47 -23.36
N ASN A 300 -1.00 9.23 -22.25
CA ASN A 300 -1.54 9.42 -20.90
C ASN A 300 -1.11 10.76 -20.29
N GLU A 301 -0.30 11.53 -21.00
CA GLU A 301 0.13 12.84 -20.53
C GLU A 301 -0.87 13.91 -20.99
N ASP A 302 -1.48 14.56 -20.03
CA ASP A 302 -2.30 15.75 -20.29
C ASP A 302 -1.43 17.02 -20.54
N ALA A 303 -2.08 18.16 -20.76
CA ALA A 303 -1.37 19.40 -21.08
C ALA A 303 -0.47 19.89 -19.94
N PHE A 304 -0.87 19.65 -18.68
CA PHE A 304 -0.08 20.02 -17.51
C PHE A 304 1.19 19.16 -17.40
N LEU A 305 1.05 17.84 -17.48
CA LEU A 305 2.18 16.91 -17.39
C LEU A 305 3.17 17.11 -18.55
N ARG A 306 2.69 17.35 -19.77
CA ARG A 306 3.56 17.68 -20.93
C ARG A 306 4.44 18.89 -20.65
N LYS A 307 3.88 19.99 -20.13
CA LYS A 307 4.65 21.18 -19.75
C LYS A 307 5.67 20.87 -18.64
N LEU A 308 5.19 20.23 -17.58
CA LEU A 308 6.01 19.89 -16.41
C LEU A 308 7.20 18.99 -16.80
N ASN A 309 6.98 18.00 -17.69
CA ASN A 309 8.02 17.08 -18.15
C ASN A 309 8.95 17.73 -19.19
N ALA A 310 8.47 18.71 -19.94
CA ALA A 310 9.31 19.55 -20.80
C ALA A 310 10.23 20.53 -20.02
N GLY A 311 10.06 20.62 -18.70
CA GLY A 311 10.83 21.54 -17.83
C GLY A 311 10.30 22.98 -17.84
N GLU A 312 9.09 23.20 -18.39
CA GLU A 312 8.44 24.50 -18.31
C GLU A 312 7.92 24.74 -16.88
N LYS A 313 7.99 26.00 -16.43
CA LYS A 313 7.46 26.38 -15.11
C LYS A 313 5.94 26.44 -15.15
N VAL A 314 5.27 25.60 -14.37
CA VAL A 314 3.81 25.47 -14.35
C VAL A 314 3.18 26.21 -13.17
N ILE A 315 1.90 26.55 -13.30
CA ILE A 315 1.07 27.12 -12.23
C ILE A 315 -0.07 26.16 -11.91
N ALA A 316 0.04 25.48 -10.76
CA ALA A 316 -1.08 24.79 -10.13
C ALA A 316 -1.78 25.76 -9.16
N ILE A 317 -3.10 25.73 -9.10
CA ILE A 317 -3.86 26.60 -8.20
C ILE A 317 -4.93 25.84 -7.44
N GLU A 318 -5.00 26.03 -6.14
CA GLU A 318 -6.00 25.43 -5.27
C GLU A 318 -7.25 26.32 -5.19
N LEU A 319 -8.38 25.71 -5.37
CA LEU A 319 -9.68 26.30 -5.11
C LEU A 319 -10.53 25.31 -4.30
N ASP A 320 -10.92 25.71 -3.12
CA ASP A 320 -11.73 24.90 -2.21
C ASP A 320 -13.11 24.60 -2.76
N SER A 321 -13.52 23.33 -2.75
CA SER A 321 -14.85 22.91 -3.16
C SER A 321 -15.96 23.54 -2.30
N PRO A 322 -17.18 23.73 -2.86
CA PRO A 322 -18.30 24.31 -2.11
C PRO A 322 -18.72 23.47 -0.90
N ARG A 323 -19.33 24.15 0.09
CA ARG A 323 -19.97 23.49 1.24
C ARG A 323 -21.45 23.15 0.99
N ASN A 324 -21.97 23.49 -0.16
CA ASN A 324 -23.34 23.23 -0.60
C ASN A 324 -23.34 22.61 -2.01
N ALA A 325 -24.52 22.32 -2.55
CA ALA A 325 -24.65 21.65 -3.85
C ALA A 325 -24.56 22.59 -5.06
N ASP A 326 -24.30 23.90 -4.87
CA ASP A 326 -24.20 24.87 -5.95
C ASP A 326 -22.75 25.02 -6.43
N LEU A 327 -22.49 24.61 -7.67
CA LEU A 327 -21.19 24.71 -8.35
C LEU A 327 -21.06 25.95 -9.23
N THR A 328 -22.10 26.76 -9.42
CA THR A 328 -22.12 27.86 -10.41
C THR A 328 -20.95 28.82 -10.20
N GLY A 329 -20.83 29.38 -9.00
CA GLY A 329 -19.76 30.32 -8.69
C GLY A 329 -18.36 29.68 -8.66
N TYR A 330 -18.30 28.40 -8.35
CA TYR A 330 -17.04 27.62 -8.38
C TYR A 330 -16.52 27.47 -9.82
N LEU A 331 -17.38 27.04 -10.76
CA LEU A 331 -17.03 26.86 -12.17
C LEU A 331 -16.66 28.19 -12.83
N GLU A 332 -17.37 29.27 -12.52
CA GLU A 332 -17.00 30.62 -12.97
C GLU A 332 -15.61 31.03 -12.45
N GLY A 333 -15.32 30.75 -11.18
CA GLY A 333 -14.00 30.97 -10.57
C GLY A 333 -12.91 30.16 -11.26
N ALA A 334 -13.13 28.87 -11.47
CA ALA A 334 -12.19 27.98 -12.17
C ALA A 334 -11.92 28.47 -13.61
N LYS A 335 -12.95 28.89 -14.35
CA LYS A 335 -12.82 29.45 -15.69
C LYS A 335 -11.98 30.73 -15.71
N LYS A 336 -12.16 31.63 -14.73
CA LYS A 336 -11.35 32.85 -14.59
C LYS A 336 -9.88 32.53 -14.32
N LEU A 337 -9.61 31.58 -13.42
CA LEU A 337 -8.25 31.15 -13.11
C LEU A 337 -7.56 30.49 -14.31
N GLN A 338 -8.29 29.67 -15.07
CA GLN A 338 -7.80 29.11 -16.34
C GLN A 338 -7.44 30.23 -17.34
N ALA A 339 -8.33 31.22 -17.55
CA ALA A 339 -8.10 32.34 -18.44
C ALA A 339 -6.91 33.23 -17.99
N ALA A 340 -6.68 33.35 -16.68
CA ALA A 340 -5.49 34.00 -16.13
C ALA A 340 -4.21 33.20 -16.42
N GLY A 341 -4.33 31.88 -16.62
CA GLY A 341 -3.25 30.99 -17.05
C GLY A 341 -2.80 30.02 -16.00
N ALA A 342 -3.70 29.52 -15.19
CA ALA A 342 -3.50 28.31 -14.41
C ALA A 342 -3.41 27.11 -15.35
N ASP A 343 -2.42 26.25 -15.14
CA ASP A 343 -2.21 25.01 -15.89
C ASP A 343 -2.96 23.82 -15.26
N LEU A 344 -3.16 23.86 -13.95
CA LEU A 344 -3.78 22.79 -13.16
C LEU A 344 -4.64 23.39 -12.05
N LEU A 345 -5.84 22.83 -11.83
CA LEU A 345 -6.67 23.15 -10.66
C LEU A 345 -6.57 22.03 -9.62
N THR A 346 -6.13 22.34 -8.41
CA THR A 346 -6.13 21.40 -7.31
C THR A 346 -7.35 21.62 -6.41
N ILE A 347 -7.91 20.54 -5.85
CA ILE A 347 -9.18 20.59 -5.12
C ILE A 347 -9.02 19.81 -3.82
N ALA A 348 -9.09 20.51 -2.68
CA ALA A 348 -8.89 19.92 -1.37
C ALA A 348 -10.00 18.92 -0.99
N ASP A 349 -9.65 17.79 -0.37
CA ASP A 349 -10.56 16.76 0.10
C ASP A 349 -10.89 16.97 1.59
N CYS A 350 -12.01 17.60 1.86
CA CYS A 350 -12.52 17.87 3.21
C CYS A 350 -11.44 18.48 4.15
N PRO A 351 -10.87 19.65 3.81
CA PRO A 351 -9.84 20.30 4.62
C PRO A 351 -10.34 20.56 6.05
N ILE A 352 -9.41 20.45 7.02
CA ILE A 352 -9.69 20.54 8.47
C ILE A 352 -10.76 19.51 8.90
N ALA A 353 -10.82 18.36 8.23
CA ALA A 353 -11.81 17.30 8.45
C ALA A 353 -13.28 17.74 8.38
N GLN A 354 -13.59 18.85 7.70
CA GLN A 354 -14.96 19.34 7.52
C GLN A 354 -15.50 18.94 6.16
N ALA A 355 -16.71 18.36 6.14
CA ALA A 355 -17.35 17.91 4.93
C ALA A 355 -17.58 19.06 3.94
N ARG A 356 -17.20 18.83 2.68
CA ARG A 356 -17.44 19.68 1.51
C ARG A 356 -17.91 18.80 0.35
N MET A 357 -18.23 19.41 -0.79
CA MET A 357 -18.47 18.64 -2.01
C MET A 357 -17.21 17.82 -2.34
N ASP A 358 -17.39 16.55 -2.71
CA ASP A 358 -16.29 15.61 -2.99
C ASP A 358 -15.32 16.18 -4.05
N SER A 359 -14.03 16.21 -3.71
CA SER A 359 -12.98 16.78 -4.55
C SER A 359 -12.90 16.13 -5.93
N SER A 360 -13.12 14.82 -5.99
CA SER A 360 -13.04 14.03 -7.23
C SER A 360 -14.22 14.30 -8.15
N LEU A 361 -15.44 14.43 -7.59
CA LEU A 361 -16.62 14.81 -8.39
C LEU A 361 -16.48 16.22 -8.98
N VAL A 362 -15.95 17.15 -8.18
CA VAL A 362 -15.67 18.52 -8.67
C VAL A 362 -14.58 18.51 -9.74
N ALA A 363 -13.52 17.73 -9.56
CA ALA A 363 -12.44 17.57 -10.53
C ALA A 363 -12.96 17.05 -11.88
N CYS A 364 -13.76 15.98 -11.88
CA CYS A 364 -14.39 15.45 -13.09
C CYS A 364 -15.28 16.50 -13.78
N ARG A 365 -16.02 17.29 -13.00
CA ARG A 365 -16.89 18.33 -13.53
C ARG A 365 -16.12 19.46 -14.21
N VAL A 366 -15.07 19.97 -13.54
CA VAL A 366 -14.17 21.01 -14.08
C VAL A 366 -13.47 20.51 -15.34
N HIS A 367 -12.90 19.30 -15.29
CA HIS A 367 -12.21 18.72 -16.43
C HIS A 367 -13.14 18.59 -17.64
N ARG A 368 -14.34 18.06 -17.44
CA ARG A 368 -15.33 17.82 -18.50
C ARG A 368 -15.86 19.13 -19.13
N GLU A 369 -16.12 20.16 -18.31
CA GLU A 369 -16.73 21.40 -18.80
C GLU A 369 -15.72 22.43 -19.29
N LEU A 370 -14.55 22.49 -18.70
CA LEU A 370 -13.56 23.53 -19.01
C LEU A 370 -12.33 22.98 -19.76
N GLY A 371 -12.14 21.66 -19.82
CA GLY A 371 -10.90 21.06 -20.35
C GLY A 371 -9.66 21.40 -19.53
N LEU A 372 -9.82 21.93 -18.31
CA LEU A 372 -8.72 22.24 -17.41
C LEU A 372 -8.22 20.96 -16.73
N CYS A 373 -6.90 20.76 -16.69
CA CYS A 373 -6.30 19.67 -15.92
C CYS A 373 -6.63 19.84 -14.44
N THR A 374 -6.93 18.72 -13.77
CA THR A 374 -7.38 18.73 -12.37
C THR A 374 -6.64 17.72 -11.53
N LEU A 375 -6.32 18.11 -10.31
CA LEU A 375 -5.65 17.27 -9.30
C LEU A 375 -6.51 17.25 -8.03
N PRO A 376 -7.45 16.29 -7.92
CA PRO A 376 -8.19 16.12 -6.68
C PRO A 376 -7.25 15.59 -5.58
N HIS A 377 -7.38 16.17 -4.38
CA HIS A 377 -6.75 15.59 -3.21
C HIS A 377 -7.51 14.31 -2.82
N MET A 378 -6.78 13.31 -2.39
CA MET A 378 -7.32 12.03 -1.93
C MET A 378 -6.77 11.70 -0.56
N THR A 379 -7.62 11.83 0.47
CA THR A 379 -7.23 11.52 1.85
C THR A 379 -7.40 10.04 2.17
N CYS A 380 -6.51 9.50 3.00
CA CYS A 380 -6.63 8.14 3.54
C CYS A 380 -7.69 8.03 4.64
N ARG A 381 -8.21 9.17 5.14
CA ARG A 381 -9.06 9.24 6.33
C ARG A 381 -10.42 8.58 6.16
N ASP A 382 -11.09 8.83 5.04
CA ASP A 382 -12.54 8.59 4.94
C ASP A 382 -12.93 7.39 4.06
N ARG A 383 -11.99 6.79 3.32
CA ARG A 383 -12.27 5.74 2.34
C ARG A 383 -11.56 4.43 2.65
N ASN A 384 -12.29 3.32 2.53
CA ASN A 384 -11.71 1.98 2.53
C ASN A 384 -11.18 1.60 1.13
N LEU A 385 -10.52 0.45 1.03
CA LEU A 385 -9.94 -0.06 -0.21
C LEU A 385 -10.93 -0.06 -1.39
N ASN A 386 -12.15 -0.59 -1.17
CA ASN A 386 -13.15 -0.68 -2.24
C ASN A 386 -13.61 0.69 -2.71
N ALA A 387 -13.89 1.61 -1.78
CA ALA A 387 -14.27 2.98 -2.11
C ALA A 387 -13.14 3.73 -2.82
N THR A 388 -11.90 3.52 -2.41
CA THR A 388 -10.70 4.09 -3.06
C THR A 388 -10.55 3.58 -4.48
N LYS A 389 -10.65 2.25 -4.69
CA LYS A 389 -10.57 1.64 -6.03
C LYS A 389 -11.67 2.14 -6.97
N ALA A 390 -12.91 2.12 -6.50
CA ALA A 390 -14.06 2.57 -7.29
C ALA A 390 -13.90 4.05 -7.73
N LEU A 391 -13.40 4.90 -6.83
CA LEU A 391 -13.18 6.32 -7.12
C LEU A 391 -12.05 6.52 -8.14
N LEU A 392 -10.92 5.81 -8.00
CA LEU A 392 -9.79 5.87 -8.94
C LEU A 392 -10.19 5.43 -10.35
N LEU A 393 -10.94 4.35 -10.47
CA LEU A 393 -11.48 3.89 -11.77
C LEU A 393 -12.40 4.94 -12.40
N GLY A 394 -13.25 5.59 -11.59
CA GLY A 394 -14.11 6.68 -12.03
C GLY A 394 -13.31 7.88 -12.51
N LEU A 395 -12.32 8.35 -11.74
CA LEU A 395 -11.43 9.45 -12.13
C LEU A 395 -10.72 9.15 -13.45
N TYR A 396 -10.16 7.95 -13.57
CA TYR A 396 -9.47 7.53 -14.79
C TYR A 396 -10.41 7.53 -16.01
N ALA A 397 -11.62 7.00 -15.85
CA ALA A 397 -12.64 6.97 -16.92
C ALA A 397 -13.10 8.38 -17.36
N GLU A 398 -13.12 9.34 -16.42
CA GLU A 398 -13.45 10.75 -16.68
C GLU A 398 -12.29 11.56 -17.26
N GLY A 399 -11.11 10.97 -17.45
CA GLY A 399 -9.95 11.66 -18.02
C GLY A 399 -9.04 12.36 -17.01
N VAL A 400 -9.34 12.29 -15.71
CA VAL A 400 -8.46 12.82 -14.66
C VAL A 400 -7.26 11.88 -14.49
N ARG A 401 -6.05 12.42 -14.58
CA ARG A 401 -4.80 11.63 -14.60
C ARG A 401 -3.90 11.89 -13.40
N GLU A 402 -4.14 12.94 -12.64
CA GLU A 402 -3.37 13.34 -11.47
C GLU A 402 -4.18 13.23 -10.19
N VAL A 403 -3.53 12.85 -9.11
CA VAL A 403 -4.10 12.87 -7.76
C VAL A 403 -3.05 13.29 -6.73
N LEU A 404 -3.46 13.98 -5.67
CA LEU A 404 -2.62 14.24 -4.50
C LEU A 404 -2.96 13.24 -3.40
N ALA A 405 -2.08 12.28 -3.16
CA ALA A 405 -2.25 11.28 -2.10
C ALA A 405 -1.73 11.81 -0.76
N ILE A 406 -2.64 12.06 0.18
CA ILE A 406 -2.34 12.62 1.50
C ILE A 406 -2.98 11.81 2.63
N THR A 407 -2.44 11.92 3.83
CA THR A 407 -3.02 11.24 5.00
C THR A 407 -4.38 11.82 5.37
N GLY A 408 -4.54 13.13 5.22
CA GLY A 408 -5.71 13.90 5.66
C GLY A 408 -5.57 14.39 7.10
N ASP A 409 -6.26 15.51 7.39
CA ASP A 409 -6.28 16.11 8.73
C ASP A 409 -6.97 15.19 9.74
N PRO A 410 -6.51 15.16 10.99
CA PRO A 410 -7.15 14.39 12.04
C PRO A 410 -8.55 14.93 12.34
N ILE A 411 -9.50 14.03 12.59
CA ILE A 411 -10.84 14.41 13.03
C ILE A 411 -10.74 15.09 14.40
N PRO A 412 -11.35 16.28 14.58
CA PRO A 412 -11.37 16.97 15.86
C PRO A 412 -11.88 16.07 16.99
N THR A 413 -11.29 16.18 18.18
CA THR A 413 -11.61 15.28 19.30
C THR A 413 -13.10 15.31 19.67
N ALA A 414 -13.73 16.47 19.53
CA ALA A 414 -15.16 16.65 19.83
C ALA A 414 -16.10 15.91 18.85
N GLU A 415 -15.63 15.58 17.65
CA GLU A 415 -16.44 14.95 16.58
C GLU A 415 -16.15 13.45 16.41
N ARG A 416 -15.20 12.88 17.15
CA ARG A 416 -14.75 11.49 16.98
C ARG A 416 -15.81 10.44 17.29
N ASP A 417 -16.81 10.78 18.05
CA ASP A 417 -17.92 9.86 18.36
C ASP A 417 -18.92 9.77 17.20
N GLU A 418 -19.08 10.83 16.45
CA GLU A 418 -20.02 10.94 15.33
C GLU A 418 -19.35 10.56 13.99
N VAL A 419 -18.10 10.97 13.78
CA VAL A 419 -17.34 10.70 12.57
C VAL A 419 -16.26 9.66 12.84
N LYS A 420 -16.34 8.51 12.14
CA LYS A 420 -15.37 7.44 12.27
C LYS A 420 -14.37 7.50 11.10
N ASN A 421 -13.09 7.56 11.44
CA ASN A 421 -12.02 7.42 10.43
C ASN A 421 -11.86 5.96 9.98
N VAL A 422 -11.30 5.77 8.80
CA VAL A 422 -11.00 4.45 8.23
C VAL A 422 -9.50 4.18 8.24
N TYR A 423 -8.69 5.12 7.76
CA TYR A 423 -7.22 5.03 7.68
C TYR A 423 -6.69 3.64 7.28
N GLN A 424 -7.24 3.06 6.22
CA GLN A 424 -6.78 1.77 5.71
C GLN A 424 -5.39 1.88 5.08
N PHE A 425 -5.09 3.02 4.47
CA PHE A 425 -3.79 3.33 3.89
C PHE A 425 -3.06 4.43 4.67
N THR A 426 -1.74 4.45 4.55
CA THR A 426 -0.93 5.67 4.66
C THR A 426 -0.81 6.28 3.27
N SER A 427 -0.41 7.56 3.16
CA SER A 427 -0.23 8.21 1.85
C SER A 427 0.77 7.47 0.95
N ARG A 428 1.82 6.85 1.51
CA ARG A 428 2.79 6.02 0.79
C ARG A 428 2.14 4.76 0.20
N LYS A 429 1.40 4.02 1.04
CA LYS A 429 0.68 2.81 0.60
C LYS A 429 -0.43 3.14 -0.41
N LEU A 430 -1.09 4.30 -0.25
CA LEU A 430 -2.07 4.78 -1.22
C LEU A 430 -1.41 5.05 -2.58
N ALA A 431 -0.25 5.70 -2.60
CA ALA A 431 0.49 5.94 -3.85
C ALA A 431 0.87 4.64 -4.54
N LEU A 432 1.47 3.70 -3.80
CA LEU A 432 1.81 2.37 -4.31
C LEU A 432 0.58 1.66 -4.89
N TYR A 433 -0.55 1.73 -4.20
CA TYR A 433 -1.80 1.14 -4.67
C TYR A 433 -2.28 1.78 -5.98
N ILE A 434 -2.27 3.12 -6.07
CA ILE A 434 -2.70 3.83 -7.28
C ILE A 434 -1.86 3.41 -8.49
N VAL A 435 -0.54 3.41 -8.38
CA VAL A 435 0.34 3.01 -9.49
C VAL A 435 0.20 1.52 -9.82
N SER A 436 -0.11 0.68 -8.84
CA SER A 436 -0.30 -0.76 -9.05
C SER A 436 -1.58 -1.11 -9.83
N LEU A 437 -2.56 -0.20 -9.92
CA LEU A 437 -3.78 -0.40 -10.70
C LEU A 437 -3.56 -0.29 -12.21
N ALA A 438 -2.42 0.23 -12.65
CA ALA A 438 -2.11 0.44 -14.07
C ALA A 438 -1.20 -0.66 -14.63
N GLY A 439 -1.41 -1.04 -15.88
CA GLY A 439 -0.56 -1.98 -16.61
C GLY A 439 -1.35 -3.01 -17.42
N GLU A 440 -0.64 -3.86 -18.14
CA GLU A 440 -1.25 -4.91 -18.95
C GLU A 440 -2.03 -5.91 -18.09
N GLY A 441 -3.29 -6.13 -18.46
CA GLY A 441 -4.21 -7.01 -17.73
C GLY A 441 -4.63 -6.50 -16.36
N ARG A 442 -4.40 -5.20 -16.07
CA ARG A 442 -4.85 -4.51 -14.86
C ARG A 442 -6.09 -3.66 -15.15
N GLU A 443 -6.60 -3.03 -14.09
CA GLU A 443 -7.86 -2.29 -14.16
C GLU A 443 -7.76 -0.97 -14.93
N MET A 444 -6.57 -0.36 -14.96
CA MET A 444 -6.33 0.87 -15.72
C MET A 444 -5.32 0.60 -16.83
N PRO A 445 -5.62 0.97 -18.08
CA PRO A 445 -4.73 0.73 -19.22
C PRO A 445 -3.45 1.57 -19.18
N GLY A 446 -3.41 2.64 -18.39
CA GLY A 446 -2.25 3.49 -18.22
C GLY A 446 -2.13 4.05 -16.81
N PRO A 447 -0.97 4.64 -16.44
CA PRO A 447 -0.73 5.14 -15.11
C PRO A 447 -1.54 6.40 -14.78
N MET A 448 -1.80 6.60 -13.50
CA MET A 448 -2.11 7.92 -12.93
C MET A 448 -0.83 8.49 -12.29
N THR A 449 -0.66 9.80 -12.41
CA THR A 449 0.43 10.52 -11.77
C THR A 449 0.05 10.87 -10.34
N VAL A 450 0.86 10.44 -9.37
CA VAL A 450 0.59 10.65 -7.96
C VAL A 450 1.53 11.69 -7.40
N PHE A 451 0.97 12.77 -6.87
CA PHE A 451 1.71 13.76 -6.10
C PHE A 451 1.52 13.51 -4.59
N GLY A 452 2.49 13.95 -3.80
CA GLY A 452 2.44 13.96 -2.35
C GLY A 452 2.55 15.35 -1.77
N ALA A 453 2.33 15.50 -0.46
CA ALA A 453 2.64 16.74 0.25
C ALA A 453 4.06 16.69 0.83
N LEU A 454 4.76 17.85 0.80
CA LEU A 454 6.06 18.07 1.41
C LEU A 454 5.98 19.27 2.36
N ASN A 455 6.22 19.04 3.66
CA ASN A 455 6.17 20.08 4.66
C ASN A 455 7.52 20.75 4.86
N LEU A 456 7.74 21.91 4.22
CA LEU A 456 8.96 22.70 4.34
C LEU A 456 9.17 23.30 5.74
N ASN A 457 8.12 23.34 6.57
CA ASN A 457 8.15 23.92 7.93
C ASN A 457 8.18 22.82 9.02
N ALA A 458 8.51 21.57 8.66
CA ALA A 458 8.58 20.47 9.61
C ALA A 458 9.65 20.73 10.69
N ARG A 459 9.34 20.47 11.96
CA ARG A 459 10.28 20.65 13.10
C ARG A 459 11.56 19.83 12.93
N ASN A 460 11.46 18.63 12.38
CA ASN A 460 12.60 17.80 11.99
C ASN A 460 12.53 17.57 10.47
N PHE A 461 13.21 18.43 9.74
CA PHE A 461 13.17 18.42 8.29
C PHE A 461 13.90 17.21 7.68
N ASP A 462 14.91 16.64 8.33
CA ASP A 462 15.59 15.43 7.84
C ASP A 462 14.68 14.21 7.86
N VAL A 463 13.79 14.12 8.85
CA VAL A 463 12.75 13.08 8.89
C VAL A 463 11.74 13.28 7.75
N GLU A 464 11.34 14.53 7.47
CA GLU A 464 10.42 14.82 6.36
C GLU A 464 11.06 14.47 5.00
N LEU A 465 12.34 14.78 4.80
CA LEU A 465 13.06 14.40 3.58
C LEU A 465 13.17 12.88 3.40
N ARG A 466 13.45 12.15 4.48
CA ARG A 466 13.45 10.68 4.42
C ARG A 466 12.08 10.15 4.00
N ARG A 467 11.00 10.67 4.59
CA ARG A 467 9.63 10.32 4.21
C ARG A 467 9.31 10.69 2.76
N ALA A 468 9.84 11.80 2.27
CA ALA A 468 9.68 12.19 0.88
C ALA A 468 10.37 11.18 -0.06
N LYS A 469 11.58 10.71 0.25
CA LYS A 469 12.24 9.63 -0.50
C LYS A 469 11.39 8.36 -0.53
N GLU A 470 10.91 7.91 0.63
CA GLU A 470 10.03 6.75 0.72
C GLU A 470 8.73 6.92 -0.11
N LYS A 471 8.18 8.14 -0.19
CA LYS A 471 7.03 8.44 -1.05
C LYS A 471 7.37 8.27 -2.53
N LEU A 472 8.54 8.73 -2.99
CA LEU A 472 9.01 8.51 -4.38
C LEU A 472 9.23 7.02 -4.67
N GLU A 473 9.86 6.29 -3.76
CA GLU A 473 10.06 4.84 -3.87
C GLU A 473 8.74 4.06 -3.97
N ASN A 474 7.66 4.62 -3.40
CA ASN A 474 6.30 4.08 -3.50
C ASN A 474 5.50 4.64 -4.70
N GLY A 475 6.18 5.26 -5.68
CA GLY A 475 5.58 5.64 -6.96
C GLY A 475 4.97 7.05 -7.02
N MET A 476 5.24 7.92 -6.04
CA MET A 476 4.93 9.35 -6.22
C MET A 476 5.89 9.98 -7.23
N SER A 477 5.38 10.84 -8.10
CA SER A 477 6.16 11.55 -9.11
C SER A 477 6.68 12.90 -8.63
N GLY A 478 6.11 13.43 -7.54
CA GLY A 478 6.50 14.74 -7.03
C GLY A 478 5.67 15.23 -5.85
N PHE A 479 5.85 16.50 -5.52
CA PHE A 479 5.30 17.09 -4.30
C PHE A 479 4.70 18.48 -4.54
N LEU A 480 3.58 18.75 -3.86
CA LEU A 480 3.08 20.08 -3.58
C LEU A 480 3.54 20.45 -2.17
N THR A 481 4.21 21.61 -2.02
CA THR A 481 4.75 21.98 -0.71
C THR A 481 3.77 22.80 0.12
N GLN A 482 3.97 22.83 1.43
CA GLN A 482 3.35 23.83 2.29
C GLN A 482 3.82 25.24 1.90
N PRO A 483 3.08 26.34 2.26
CA PRO A 483 3.42 27.70 1.88
C PRO A 483 4.84 28.10 2.29
N VAL A 484 5.55 28.73 1.36
CA VAL A 484 6.85 29.35 1.58
C VAL A 484 6.61 30.77 2.09
N LEU A 485 6.78 31.01 3.39
CA LEU A 485 6.59 32.29 4.07
C LEU A 485 7.76 32.63 5.00
N SER A 486 8.89 31.93 4.85
CA SER A 486 10.09 32.15 5.64
C SER A 486 11.37 31.85 4.83
N ALA A 487 12.48 32.45 5.22
CA ALA A 487 13.79 32.16 4.65
C ALA A 487 14.18 30.68 4.88
N GLN A 488 13.80 30.12 6.04
CA GLN A 488 14.06 28.72 6.35
C GLN A 488 13.30 27.77 5.40
N ALA A 489 12.05 28.10 5.01
CA ALA A 489 11.29 27.30 4.06
C ALA A 489 11.96 27.28 2.67
N VAL A 490 12.55 28.41 2.22
CA VAL A 490 13.33 28.47 0.98
C VAL A 490 14.57 27.59 1.06
N GLU A 491 15.29 27.63 2.18
CA GLU A 491 16.49 26.78 2.36
C GLU A 491 16.13 25.29 2.44
N ASN A 492 15.03 24.95 3.08
CA ASN A 492 14.49 23.60 3.11
C ASN A 492 14.03 23.13 1.72
N LEU A 493 13.46 24.01 0.89
CA LEU A 493 13.12 23.71 -0.50
C LEU A 493 14.36 23.43 -1.33
N LYS A 494 15.43 24.23 -1.19
CA LYS A 494 16.73 23.99 -1.81
C LYS A 494 17.30 22.64 -1.42
N LYS A 495 17.35 22.34 -0.13
CA LYS A 495 17.78 21.04 0.40
C LYS A 495 16.95 19.89 -0.14
N SER A 496 15.64 20.10 -0.33
CA SER A 496 14.75 19.10 -0.95
C SER A 496 15.16 18.80 -2.38
N ARG A 497 15.41 19.82 -3.19
CA ARG A 497 15.87 19.67 -4.57
C ARG A 497 17.20 18.92 -4.66
N GLU A 498 18.17 19.30 -3.81
CA GLU A 498 19.48 18.64 -3.76
C GLU A 498 19.38 17.16 -3.34
N THR A 499 18.45 16.85 -2.45
CA THR A 499 18.30 15.50 -1.87
C THR A 499 17.45 14.56 -2.72
N LEU A 500 16.37 15.06 -3.34
CA LEU A 500 15.41 14.26 -4.11
C LEU A 500 15.76 14.17 -5.59
N GLY A 501 16.67 15.03 -6.07
CA GLY A 501 17.11 15.05 -7.47
C GLY A 501 16.15 15.78 -8.42
N ALA A 502 16.48 15.79 -9.70
CA ALA A 502 15.72 16.50 -10.74
C ALA A 502 14.46 15.75 -11.20
N ASP A 503 14.42 14.43 -11.00
CA ASP A 503 13.30 13.60 -11.43
C ASP A 503 12.04 13.82 -10.56
N ALA A 504 12.26 14.12 -9.26
CA ALA A 504 11.17 14.47 -8.36
C ALA A 504 10.63 15.87 -8.70
N LYS A 505 9.37 15.95 -9.13
CA LYS A 505 8.73 17.22 -9.44
C LYS A 505 8.31 17.95 -8.16
N ILE A 506 8.66 19.23 -8.02
CA ILE A 506 8.33 20.03 -6.83
C ILE A 506 7.58 21.29 -7.26
N LEU A 507 6.36 21.47 -6.77
CA LEU A 507 5.59 22.69 -6.91
C LEU A 507 5.61 23.47 -5.61
N ALA A 508 6.24 24.65 -5.60
CA ALA A 508 6.40 25.45 -4.40
C ALA A 508 5.10 26.14 -4.00
N GLY A 509 4.67 25.94 -2.77
CA GLY A 509 3.45 26.52 -2.21
C GLY A 509 3.57 28.02 -2.00
N ILE A 510 2.68 28.81 -2.60
CA ILE A 510 2.57 30.26 -2.43
C ILE A 510 1.15 30.60 -1.99
N MET A 511 1.01 31.20 -0.82
CA MET A 511 -0.27 31.61 -0.26
C MET A 511 -0.25 33.09 0.11
N PRO A 512 -1.03 33.95 -0.55
CA PRO A 512 -1.09 35.36 -0.20
C PRO A 512 -1.65 35.57 1.21
N VAL A 513 -0.87 36.18 2.08
CA VAL A 513 -1.37 36.74 3.34
C VAL A 513 -2.14 38.00 3.02
N VAL A 514 -3.35 38.17 3.56
CA VAL A 514 -4.25 39.28 3.17
C VAL A 514 -4.55 40.27 4.31
N SER A 515 -4.13 39.96 5.52
CA SER A 515 -4.26 40.86 6.69
C SER A 515 -3.45 40.32 7.86
N GLN A 516 -3.19 41.15 8.87
CA GLN A 516 -2.54 40.74 10.12
C GLN A 516 -3.30 39.60 10.82
N ARG A 517 -4.64 39.69 10.89
CA ARG A 517 -5.49 38.62 11.47
C ARG A 517 -5.34 37.29 10.71
N ASN A 518 -5.25 37.37 9.38
CA ASN A 518 -5.04 36.17 8.57
C ASN A 518 -3.65 35.56 8.83
N ALA A 519 -2.60 36.38 8.90
CA ALA A 519 -1.25 35.91 9.21
C ALA A 519 -1.17 35.22 10.58
N ILE A 520 -1.76 35.84 11.62
CA ILE A 520 -1.84 35.25 12.96
C ILE A 520 -2.63 33.96 12.98
N PHE A 521 -3.75 33.89 12.25
CA PHE A 521 -4.55 32.67 12.11
C PHE A 521 -3.76 31.54 11.44
N MET A 522 -3.04 31.84 10.34
CA MET A 522 -2.22 30.85 9.63
C MET A 522 -1.13 30.28 10.53
N GLU A 523 -0.44 31.12 11.33
CA GLU A 523 0.62 30.69 12.24
C GLU A 523 0.09 29.80 13.37
N ASN A 524 -1.09 30.09 13.92
CA ASN A 524 -1.58 29.45 15.14
C ASN A 524 -2.57 28.31 14.92
N GLU A 525 -3.32 28.33 13.80
CA GLU A 525 -4.45 27.42 13.60
C GLU A 525 -4.23 26.45 12.43
N ILE A 526 -3.26 26.71 11.54
CA ILE A 526 -3.01 25.84 10.40
C ILE A 526 -1.71 25.06 10.61
N ASN A 527 -1.83 23.76 10.83
CA ASN A 527 -0.67 22.92 11.06
C ASN A 527 0.24 22.87 9.81
N GLY A 528 1.54 23.04 10.03
CA GLY A 528 2.54 22.97 8.96
C GLY A 528 2.78 24.30 8.21
N ILE A 529 2.12 25.37 8.59
CA ILE A 529 2.42 26.73 8.10
C ILE A 529 3.22 27.47 9.18
N HIS A 530 4.24 28.19 8.76
CA HIS A 530 5.00 29.12 9.60
C HIS A 530 5.06 30.47 8.90
N VAL A 531 4.62 31.52 9.61
CA VAL A 531 4.61 32.90 9.12
C VAL A 531 5.58 33.70 9.99
N GLU A 532 6.65 34.21 9.40
CA GLU A 532 7.64 35.01 10.14
C GLU A 532 7.02 36.28 10.74
N ASP A 533 7.51 36.69 11.94
CA ASP A 533 6.99 37.84 12.70
C ASP A 533 7.01 39.13 11.89
N TRP A 534 8.04 39.38 11.07
CA TRP A 534 8.13 40.58 10.25
C TRP A 534 6.98 40.67 9.19
N ILE A 535 6.46 39.51 8.72
CA ILE A 535 5.29 39.50 7.85
C ILE A 535 4.07 39.95 8.65
N ILE A 536 3.85 39.37 9.83
CA ILE A 536 2.72 39.72 10.71
C ILE A 536 2.72 41.21 11.03
N GLU A 537 3.90 41.76 11.40
CA GLU A 537 4.08 43.18 11.74
C GLU A 537 3.79 44.11 10.57
N LYS A 538 4.23 43.78 9.36
CA LYS A 538 3.98 44.58 8.14
C LYS A 538 2.50 44.78 7.82
N PHE A 539 1.64 43.87 8.23
CA PHE A 539 0.19 44.01 8.02
C PHE A 539 -0.53 44.84 9.10
N ALA A 540 0.18 45.31 10.14
CA ALA A 540 -0.44 46.06 11.21
C ALA A 540 -1.00 47.40 10.70
N GLY A 541 -2.27 47.70 11.00
CA GLY A 541 -2.94 48.93 10.65
C GLY A 541 -3.30 49.13 9.20
N LEU A 542 -3.05 48.13 8.30
CA LEU A 542 -3.42 48.20 6.90
C LEU A 542 -4.91 47.97 6.70
N ASP A 543 -5.50 48.72 5.78
CA ASP A 543 -6.84 48.41 5.26
C ASP A 543 -6.82 47.19 4.31
N ARG A 544 -8.02 46.77 3.86
CA ARG A 544 -8.15 45.60 3.00
C ARG A 544 -7.36 45.72 1.68
N ALA A 545 -7.43 46.87 1.02
CA ALA A 545 -6.78 47.09 -0.27
C ALA A 545 -5.25 47.09 -0.13
N GLN A 546 -4.75 47.81 0.89
CA GLN A 546 -3.33 47.84 1.24
C GLN A 546 -2.82 46.44 1.63
N GLY A 547 -3.59 45.67 2.43
CA GLY A 547 -3.25 44.30 2.80
C GLY A 547 -3.19 43.35 1.59
N GLU A 548 -4.12 43.45 0.63
CA GLU A 548 -4.07 42.66 -0.60
C GLU A 548 -2.84 43.01 -1.46
N GLU A 549 -2.49 44.30 -1.61
CA GLU A 549 -1.28 44.71 -2.35
C GLU A 549 0.02 44.22 -1.68
N LEU A 550 0.12 44.37 -0.37
CA LEU A 550 1.27 43.85 0.37
C LEU A 550 1.37 42.33 0.25
N GLY A 551 0.24 41.62 0.34
CA GLY A 551 0.19 40.16 0.17
C GLY A 551 0.65 39.71 -1.20
N LEU A 552 0.27 40.42 -2.27
CA LEU A 552 0.77 40.17 -3.62
C LEU A 552 2.28 40.40 -3.71
N ALA A 553 2.78 41.50 -3.14
CA ALA A 553 4.21 41.81 -3.17
C ALA A 553 5.05 40.75 -2.46
N ILE A 554 4.65 40.31 -1.25
CA ILE A 554 5.31 39.24 -0.51
C ILE A 554 5.25 37.92 -1.29
N SER A 555 4.08 37.58 -1.86
CA SER A 555 3.93 36.35 -2.66
C SER A 555 4.87 36.31 -3.87
N LEU A 556 5.08 37.44 -4.56
CA LEU A 556 6.04 37.55 -5.66
C LEU A 556 7.49 37.40 -5.19
N GLU A 557 7.84 37.99 -4.04
CA GLU A 557 9.17 37.85 -3.45
C GLU A 557 9.46 36.37 -3.11
N MET A 558 8.51 35.70 -2.44
CA MET A 558 8.63 34.29 -2.10
C MET A 558 8.68 33.38 -3.33
N ALA A 559 7.87 33.67 -4.37
CA ALA A 559 7.90 32.94 -5.62
C ALA A 559 9.26 33.08 -6.34
N LYS A 560 9.83 34.29 -6.40
CA LYS A 560 11.18 34.52 -6.95
C LYS A 560 12.26 33.72 -6.20
N ALA A 561 12.17 33.65 -4.88
CA ALA A 561 13.12 32.90 -4.04
C ALA A 561 12.97 31.37 -4.21
N ALA A 562 11.76 30.89 -4.39
CA ALA A 562 11.44 29.46 -4.47
C ALA A 562 11.69 28.84 -5.87
N LEU A 563 11.43 29.58 -6.94
CA LEU A 563 11.40 29.06 -8.31
C LEU A 563 12.71 28.43 -8.81
N PRO A 564 13.91 28.86 -8.39
CA PRO A 564 15.17 28.19 -8.75
C PRO A 564 15.24 26.72 -8.29
N TYR A 565 14.47 26.35 -7.26
CA TYR A 565 14.49 25.02 -6.65
C TYR A 565 13.20 24.23 -6.90
N ALA A 566 12.23 24.80 -7.63
CA ALA A 566 10.92 24.19 -7.92
C ALA A 566 10.68 24.12 -9.44
N ASP A 567 9.84 23.15 -9.85
CA ASP A 567 9.43 22.97 -11.26
C ASP A 567 8.23 23.85 -11.61
N GLY A 568 7.60 24.46 -10.62
CA GLY A 568 6.47 25.36 -10.78
C GLY A 568 5.99 25.88 -9.43
N LEU A 569 4.85 26.56 -9.48
CA LEU A 569 4.22 27.15 -8.30
C LEU A 569 2.89 26.46 -7.99
N TYR A 570 2.62 26.25 -6.72
CA TYR A 570 1.35 25.79 -6.18
C TYR A 570 0.69 26.97 -5.43
N LEU A 571 -0.27 27.60 -6.05
CA LEU A 571 -0.93 28.81 -5.54
C LEU A 571 -2.16 28.40 -4.70
N MET A 572 -2.18 28.75 -3.41
CA MET A 572 -3.30 28.49 -2.52
C MET A 572 -4.21 29.73 -2.43
N THR A 573 -5.50 29.56 -2.71
CA THR A 573 -6.46 30.66 -2.79
C THR A 573 -7.05 30.98 -1.41
N PRO A 574 -6.66 32.09 -0.75
CA PRO A 574 -7.21 32.42 0.54
C PRO A 574 -8.69 32.79 0.43
N PHE A 575 -9.55 32.11 1.21
CA PHE A 575 -11.00 32.38 1.27
C PHE A 575 -11.71 32.40 -0.09
N ASN A 576 -11.25 31.60 -1.05
CA ASN A 576 -11.77 31.55 -2.43
C ASN A 576 -11.77 32.94 -3.14
N ARG A 577 -10.77 33.79 -2.87
CA ARG A 577 -10.63 35.12 -3.49
C ARG A 577 -10.06 35.03 -4.92
N VAL A 578 -10.87 34.56 -5.85
CA VAL A 578 -10.47 34.34 -7.25
C VAL A 578 -9.83 35.60 -7.86
N ALA A 579 -10.45 36.79 -7.69
CA ALA A 579 -9.93 38.05 -8.27
C ALA A 579 -8.52 38.42 -7.75
N LEU A 580 -8.18 38.09 -6.50
CA LEU A 580 -6.83 38.26 -5.97
C LEU A 580 -5.83 37.35 -6.68
N MET A 581 -6.24 36.10 -6.94
CA MET A 581 -5.39 35.12 -7.60
C MET A 581 -5.21 35.41 -9.09
N GLU A 582 -6.23 35.95 -9.80
CA GLU A 582 -6.07 36.44 -11.17
C GLU A 582 -4.97 37.51 -11.25
N ARG A 583 -4.97 38.47 -10.30
CA ARG A 583 -3.93 39.51 -10.19
C ARG A 583 -2.54 38.89 -9.87
N LEU A 584 -2.48 37.93 -8.97
CA LEU A 584 -1.23 37.27 -8.64
C LEU A 584 -0.65 36.54 -9.85
N ILE A 585 -1.46 35.73 -10.55
CA ILE A 585 -1.02 35.00 -11.76
C ILE A 585 -0.51 35.97 -12.82
N GLY A 586 -1.25 37.06 -13.07
CA GLY A 586 -0.85 38.10 -14.04
C GLY A 586 0.53 38.68 -13.71
N ARG A 587 0.76 39.04 -12.44
CA ARG A 587 2.04 39.60 -11.99
C ARG A 587 3.17 38.53 -11.99
N LEU A 588 2.89 37.30 -11.59
CA LEU A 588 3.85 36.19 -11.66
C LEU A 588 4.35 35.98 -13.09
N LYS A 589 3.46 35.99 -14.07
CA LYS A 589 3.84 35.83 -15.48
C LYS A 589 4.72 36.99 -15.97
N GLN A 590 4.41 38.21 -15.58
CA GLN A 590 5.15 39.40 -16.02
C GLN A 590 6.49 39.55 -15.29
N GLU A 591 6.53 39.37 -13.99
CA GLU A 591 7.65 39.77 -13.13
C GLU A 591 8.56 38.60 -12.72
N VAL A 592 8.08 37.35 -12.84
CA VAL A 592 8.79 36.17 -12.33
C VAL A 592 9.03 35.13 -13.41
N LEU A 593 7.96 34.64 -14.04
CA LEU A 593 8.06 33.54 -15.02
C LEU A 593 8.61 33.96 -16.39
N GLY A 594 8.50 35.24 -16.76
CA GLY A 594 9.10 35.75 -17.99
C GLY A 594 10.62 35.68 -18.06
N ALA A 595 11.29 35.33 -16.97
CA ALA A 595 12.73 35.11 -16.88
C ALA A 595 13.15 33.63 -17.07
N TYR A 596 12.20 32.71 -17.14
CA TYR A 596 12.38 31.28 -17.32
C TYR A 596 11.70 30.80 -18.60
#